data_0b31f25ca5111a29df8a7ef3a2ba6617
#
_entry.id   0b31f25ca5111a29df8a7ef3a2ba6617
#
_cell.length_a   1.000
_cell.length_b   1.000
_cell.length_c   1.000
_cell.angle_alpha   90.00
_cell.angle_beta   90.00
_cell.angle_gamma   90.00
#
_symmetry.space_group_name_H-M   'P 1'
#
loop_
_entity.id
_entity.type
_entity.pdbx_description
1 polymer ?
#
loop_
_entity_poly.entity_id
_entity_poly.type
_entity_poly.pdbx_seq_one_letter_code
_entity_poly.pdbx_strand_id
1 'polypeptide(L)'
;SGELDETSVGFSDRSTGGRKPKIYNLDMILSVGYRVNSKRGIAFRKWANNVLKQFILKGYAINEKRLQALKKTVDIQSRMLADALDIEEKDVLRAVNEYTDALILLDQYDHQALSKPKGSTPVYRITYEECVQMVGQMKDSFETDVFGVEKEAGKVQGIIAAVYQSVFGQDAYPSLEEKAANLLYFMIKDHPYADGCKRIAASLFLEFLDKNNALFLDGEKRLSDGTLVAITLMIAESKPEEKDVMVKLIMNLLKL
;
A
#
# COMPACT_ATOMS: atom_id res chain seq x y z
N SER A 1 30.13 -24.03 -23.48
CA SER A 1 28.86 -23.31 -23.52
C SER A 1 29.13 -21.95 -22.89
N GLY A 2 28.88 -20.82 -23.51
CA GLY A 2 29.22 -19.48 -23.06
C GLY A 2 28.49 -18.95 -21.82
N GLU A 3 28.07 -19.82 -20.91
CA GLU A 3 27.35 -19.47 -19.69
C GLU A 3 28.25 -19.18 -18.48
N LEU A 4 29.53 -19.57 -18.55
CA LEU A 4 30.48 -19.44 -17.44
C LEU A 4 31.77 -18.77 -17.97
N ASP A 5 32.30 -17.82 -17.19
CA ASP A 5 33.58 -17.20 -17.42
C ASP A 5 34.73 -17.89 -16.68
N GLU A 6 35.98 -17.46 -16.93
CA GLU A 6 37.20 -18.03 -16.32
C GLU A 6 37.23 -17.83 -14.79
N THR A 7 36.46 -16.87 -14.24
CA THR A 7 36.39 -16.56 -12.80
C THR A 7 35.48 -17.52 -12.05
N SER A 8 34.72 -18.39 -12.73
CA SER A 8 33.75 -19.31 -12.13
C SER A 8 34.39 -20.39 -11.25
N VAL A 9 35.70 -20.64 -11.37
CA VAL A 9 36.44 -21.62 -10.59
C VAL A 9 37.69 -20.98 -10.00
N GLY A 10 37.83 -20.99 -8.71
CA GLY A 10 39.01 -20.53 -7.97
C GLY A 10 39.64 -21.65 -7.12
N PHE A 11 40.73 -21.32 -6.45
CA PHE A 11 41.41 -22.23 -5.50
C PHE A 11 41.50 -21.56 -4.13
N SER A 12 41.26 -22.34 -3.06
CA SER A 12 41.42 -21.82 -1.69
C SER A 12 42.89 -21.76 -1.29
N ASP A 13 43.32 -20.64 -0.69
CA ASP A 13 44.67 -20.44 -0.17
C ASP A 13 44.85 -21.03 1.24
N ARG A 14 43.80 -21.64 1.84
CA ARG A 14 43.81 -22.14 3.23
C ARG A 14 44.36 -23.59 3.40
N SER A 15 44.95 -24.19 2.38
CA SER A 15 45.49 -25.55 2.52
C SER A 15 46.97 -25.50 2.92
N THR A 16 47.31 -26.09 4.06
CA THR A 16 48.68 -26.27 4.57
C THR A 16 49.42 -27.51 4.04
N GLY A 17 48.85 -28.22 3.06
CA GLY A 17 49.45 -29.37 2.39
C GLY A 17 48.42 -30.11 1.52
N GLY A 18 48.88 -30.68 0.39
CA GLY A 18 48.03 -31.45 -0.52
C GLY A 18 47.41 -30.58 -1.67
N ARG A 19 46.51 -31.22 -2.42
CA ARG A 19 45.83 -30.55 -3.55
C ARG A 19 44.88 -29.45 -3.04
N LYS A 20 45.09 -28.18 -3.49
CA LYS A 20 44.23 -27.05 -3.13
C LYS A 20 42.74 -27.33 -3.47
N PRO A 21 41.80 -27.17 -2.52
CA PRO A 21 40.40 -27.34 -2.80
C PRO A 21 39.93 -26.30 -3.81
N LYS A 22 39.10 -26.72 -4.74
CA LYS A 22 38.46 -25.81 -5.73
C LYS A 22 37.30 -25.09 -5.05
N ILE A 23 37.20 -23.80 -5.33
CA ILE A 23 36.09 -22.93 -4.93
C ILE A 23 35.32 -22.60 -6.20
N TYR A 24 34.01 -22.61 -6.12
CA TYR A 24 33.11 -22.31 -7.22
C TYR A 24 32.28 -21.08 -6.87
N ASN A 25 32.12 -20.17 -7.84
CA ASN A 25 31.26 -19.02 -7.68
C ASN A 25 29.76 -19.40 -7.80
N LEU A 26 28.86 -18.42 -7.60
CA LEU A 26 27.43 -18.65 -7.66
C LEU A 26 26.96 -19.12 -9.04
N ASP A 27 27.53 -18.55 -10.11
CA ASP A 27 27.16 -18.88 -11.49
C ASP A 27 27.43 -20.35 -11.82
N MET A 28 28.56 -20.87 -11.35
CA MET A 28 28.89 -22.29 -11.46
C MET A 28 27.89 -23.16 -10.69
N ILE A 29 27.51 -22.74 -9.47
CA ILE A 29 26.55 -23.48 -8.66
C ILE A 29 25.17 -23.52 -9.33
N LEU A 30 24.72 -22.40 -9.89
CA LEU A 30 23.44 -22.29 -10.61
C LEU A 30 23.45 -23.18 -11.86
N SER A 31 24.49 -23.07 -12.72
CA SER A 31 24.65 -23.87 -13.94
C SER A 31 24.63 -25.38 -13.64
N VAL A 32 25.41 -25.81 -12.66
CA VAL A 32 25.48 -27.24 -12.23
C VAL A 32 24.17 -27.68 -11.62
N GLY A 33 23.54 -26.86 -10.78
CA GLY A 33 22.28 -27.18 -10.11
C GLY A 33 21.13 -27.47 -11.06
N TYR A 34 21.10 -26.82 -12.21
CA TYR A 34 20.10 -27.07 -13.26
C TYR A 34 20.39 -28.33 -14.09
N ARG A 35 21.66 -28.74 -14.21
CA ARG A 35 22.08 -29.86 -15.08
C ARG A 35 22.21 -31.20 -14.35
N VAL A 36 22.52 -31.17 -13.05
CA VAL A 36 22.76 -32.42 -12.28
C VAL A 36 21.44 -33.13 -11.98
N ASN A 37 21.38 -34.42 -12.41
CA ASN A 37 20.25 -35.28 -12.11
C ASN A 37 20.46 -36.04 -10.79
N SER A 38 20.32 -35.34 -9.66
CA SER A 38 20.40 -35.88 -8.32
C SER A 38 19.24 -35.40 -7.44
N LYS A 39 18.97 -36.09 -6.32
CA LYS A 39 17.96 -35.66 -5.35
C LYS A 39 18.19 -34.19 -4.88
N ARG A 40 19.46 -33.84 -4.66
CA ARG A 40 19.85 -32.46 -4.27
C ARG A 40 19.64 -31.46 -5.42
N GLY A 41 19.95 -31.84 -6.68
CA GLY A 41 19.69 -31.04 -7.86
C GLY A 41 18.17 -30.78 -8.08
N ILE A 42 17.34 -31.81 -7.83
CA ILE A 42 15.88 -31.67 -7.89
C ILE A 42 15.39 -30.69 -6.82
N ALA A 43 15.87 -30.82 -5.57
CA ALA A 43 15.50 -29.89 -4.49
C ALA A 43 15.92 -28.46 -4.80
N PHE A 44 17.14 -28.28 -5.33
CA PHE A 44 17.63 -26.96 -5.78
C PHE A 44 16.74 -26.35 -6.87
N ARG A 45 16.39 -27.10 -7.91
CA ARG A 45 15.51 -26.59 -8.99
C ARG A 45 14.11 -26.22 -8.49
N LYS A 46 13.54 -27.02 -7.58
CA LYS A 46 12.25 -26.70 -6.95
C LYS A 46 12.32 -25.37 -6.18
N TRP A 47 13.38 -25.19 -5.39
CA TRP A 47 13.61 -23.95 -4.64
C TRP A 47 13.82 -22.76 -5.61
N ALA A 48 14.72 -22.88 -6.59
CA ALA A 48 15.03 -21.82 -7.54
C ALA A 48 13.81 -21.40 -8.36
N ASN A 49 13.00 -22.37 -8.83
CA ASN A 49 11.76 -22.10 -9.54
C ASN A 49 10.73 -21.41 -8.66
N ASN A 50 10.67 -21.72 -7.35
CA ASN A 50 9.78 -21.04 -6.43
C ASN A 50 10.19 -19.57 -6.23
N VAL A 51 11.50 -19.32 -6.03
CA VAL A 51 12.05 -17.96 -5.93
C VAL A 51 11.79 -17.17 -7.21
N LEU A 52 12.04 -17.78 -8.38
CA LEU A 52 11.80 -17.14 -9.67
C LEU A 52 10.31 -16.82 -9.90
N LYS A 53 9.42 -17.75 -9.55
CA LYS A 53 7.97 -17.49 -9.61
C LYS A 53 7.55 -16.35 -8.69
N GLN A 54 8.07 -16.29 -7.46
CA GLN A 54 7.78 -15.17 -6.56
C GLN A 54 8.24 -13.85 -7.17
N PHE A 55 9.46 -13.82 -7.73
CA PHE A 55 9.99 -12.63 -8.37
C PHE A 55 9.17 -12.19 -9.60
N ILE A 56 8.80 -13.12 -10.48
CA ILE A 56 8.00 -12.82 -11.68
C ILE A 56 6.59 -12.36 -11.33
N LEU A 57 5.94 -12.99 -10.33
CA LEU A 57 4.55 -12.71 -10.00
C LEU A 57 4.37 -11.52 -9.05
N LYS A 58 5.35 -11.27 -8.17
CA LYS A 58 5.25 -10.27 -7.11
C LYS A 58 6.24 -9.11 -7.28
N GLY A 59 7.18 -9.20 -8.24
CA GLY A 59 8.27 -8.24 -8.41
C GLY A 59 9.45 -8.41 -7.43
N TYR A 60 9.32 -9.27 -6.40
CA TYR A 60 10.37 -9.52 -5.41
C TYR A 60 10.36 -10.97 -4.89
N ALA A 61 11.49 -11.41 -4.32
CA ALA A 61 11.60 -12.67 -3.59
C ALA A 61 12.22 -12.40 -2.21
N ILE A 62 11.49 -12.78 -1.16
CA ILE A 62 11.90 -12.54 0.24
C ILE A 62 12.64 -13.75 0.79
N ASN A 63 13.78 -13.48 1.43
CA ASN A 63 14.43 -14.48 2.30
C ASN A 63 13.80 -14.41 3.70
N GLU A 64 12.80 -15.28 3.95
CA GLU A 64 12.03 -15.29 5.21
C GLU A 64 12.92 -15.45 6.45
N LYS A 65 13.98 -16.24 6.38
CA LYS A 65 14.92 -16.42 7.52
C LYS A 65 15.65 -15.12 7.85
N ARG A 66 16.09 -14.39 6.81
CA ARG A 66 16.74 -13.09 6.98
C ARG A 66 15.76 -12.05 7.52
N LEU A 67 14.52 -12.06 7.03
CA LEU A 67 13.46 -11.16 7.51
C LEU A 67 13.15 -11.42 8.99
N GLN A 68 13.02 -12.69 9.40
CA GLN A 68 12.81 -13.06 10.81
C GLN A 68 13.99 -12.63 11.69
N ALA A 69 15.24 -12.79 11.23
CA ALA A 69 16.42 -12.33 11.95
C ALA A 69 16.42 -10.79 12.11
N LEU A 70 16.04 -10.06 11.06
CA LEU A 70 15.92 -8.60 11.12
C LEU A 70 14.81 -8.16 12.08
N LYS A 71 13.64 -8.77 12.05
CA LYS A 71 12.57 -8.50 13.02
C LYS A 71 13.05 -8.68 14.46
N LYS A 72 13.70 -9.80 14.76
CA LYS A 72 14.25 -10.05 16.09
C LYS A 72 15.31 -9.01 16.51
N THR A 73 16.09 -8.51 15.56
CA THR A 73 17.06 -7.43 15.83
C THR A 73 16.36 -6.13 16.16
N VAL A 74 15.30 -5.79 15.40
CA VAL A 74 14.45 -4.60 15.67
C VAL A 74 13.81 -4.70 17.05
N ASP A 75 13.23 -5.85 17.41
CA ASP A 75 12.62 -6.06 18.73
C ASP A 75 13.63 -5.84 19.87
N ILE A 76 14.87 -6.34 19.73
CA ILE A 76 15.93 -6.14 20.72
C ILE A 76 16.33 -4.66 20.81
N GLN A 77 16.51 -4.00 19.67
CA GLN A 77 16.87 -2.58 19.63
C GLN A 77 15.79 -1.69 20.21
N SER A 78 14.51 -2.01 19.94
CA SER A 78 13.37 -1.29 20.51
C SER A 78 13.31 -1.37 22.04
N ARG A 79 13.59 -2.57 22.62
CA ARG A 79 13.67 -2.73 24.06
C ARG A 79 14.81 -1.90 24.67
N MET A 80 16.00 -1.98 24.06
CA MET A 80 17.15 -1.20 24.54
C MET A 80 16.87 0.31 24.48
N LEU A 81 16.16 0.77 23.44
CA LEU A 81 15.78 2.17 23.30
C LEU A 81 14.72 2.58 24.32
N ALA A 82 13.72 1.73 24.55
CA ALA A 82 12.68 1.93 25.56
C ALA A 82 13.30 2.08 26.97
N ASP A 83 14.20 1.17 27.35
CA ASP A 83 14.93 1.21 28.60
C ASP A 83 15.79 2.49 28.74
N ALA A 84 16.44 2.91 27.64
CA ALA A 84 17.30 4.10 27.65
C ALA A 84 16.52 5.43 27.76
N LEU A 85 15.29 5.47 27.27
CA LEU A 85 14.43 6.67 27.24
C LEU A 85 13.37 6.67 28.35
N ASP A 86 13.29 5.62 29.17
CA ASP A 86 12.27 5.45 30.21
C ASP A 86 10.83 5.54 29.67
N ILE A 87 10.60 4.89 28.52
CA ILE A 87 9.28 4.78 27.86
C ILE A 87 8.89 3.31 27.72
N GLU A 88 7.60 3.03 27.47
CA GLU A 88 7.15 1.66 27.31
C GLU A 88 7.63 1.05 25.98
N GLU A 89 8.14 -0.18 26.03
CA GLU A 89 8.59 -0.94 24.83
C GLU A 89 7.55 -0.97 23.72
N LYS A 90 6.25 -1.10 24.10
CA LYS A 90 5.16 -1.13 23.13
C LYS A 90 5.04 0.14 22.28
N ASP A 91 5.38 1.31 22.85
CA ASP A 91 5.30 2.59 22.12
C ASP A 91 6.45 2.74 21.13
N VAL A 92 7.65 2.27 21.50
CA VAL A 92 8.79 2.20 20.57
C VAL A 92 8.50 1.23 19.43
N LEU A 93 8.00 0.03 19.74
CA LEU A 93 7.65 -0.98 18.73
C LEU A 93 6.56 -0.49 17.80
N ARG A 94 5.54 0.21 18.33
CA ARG A 94 4.49 0.81 17.52
C ARG A 94 5.07 1.82 16.52
N ALA A 95 5.85 2.77 16.98
CA ALA A 95 6.47 3.78 16.11
C ALA A 95 7.38 3.16 15.03
N VAL A 96 8.17 2.13 15.38
CA VAL A 96 9.04 1.43 14.42
C VAL A 96 8.21 0.66 13.39
N ASN A 97 7.12 0.00 13.81
CA ASN A 97 6.25 -0.73 12.89
C ASN A 97 5.52 0.22 11.95
N GLU A 98 4.92 1.29 12.44
CA GLU A 98 4.24 2.31 11.62
C GLU A 98 5.19 2.91 10.56
N TYR A 99 6.42 3.24 10.95
CA TYR A 99 7.43 3.73 10.01
C TYR A 99 7.81 2.67 8.97
N THR A 100 7.97 1.41 9.40
CA THR A 100 8.30 0.29 8.49
C THR A 100 7.17 0.03 7.50
N ASP A 101 5.93 0.03 7.96
CA ASP A 101 4.75 -0.18 7.10
C ASP A 101 4.59 0.97 6.09
N ALA A 102 4.87 2.21 6.50
CA ALA A 102 4.89 3.36 5.60
C ALA A 102 5.96 3.23 4.51
N LEU A 103 7.18 2.76 4.86
CA LEU A 103 8.24 2.52 3.87
C LEU A 103 7.89 1.38 2.91
N ILE A 104 7.27 0.30 3.39
CA ILE A 104 6.80 -0.80 2.55
C ILE A 104 5.74 -0.31 1.57
N LEU A 105 4.81 0.51 2.04
CA LEU A 105 3.76 1.08 1.20
C LEU A 105 4.34 1.97 0.10
N LEU A 106 5.35 2.79 0.44
CA LEU A 106 6.06 3.64 -0.51
C LEU A 106 6.79 2.81 -1.58
N ASP A 107 7.51 1.76 -1.17
CA ASP A 107 8.20 0.85 -2.09
C ASP A 107 7.21 0.16 -3.05
N GLN A 108 6.07 -0.31 -2.53
CA GLN A 108 5.01 -0.91 -3.35
C GLN A 108 4.40 0.09 -4.34
N TYR A 109 4.25 1.35 -3.94
CA TYR A 109 3.77 2.41 -4.82
C TYR A 109 4.76 2.67 -5.97
N ASP A 110 6.04 2.83 -5.66
CA ASP A 110 7.10 3.11 -6.65
C ASP A 110 7.23 1.97 -7.67
N HIS A 111 7.05 0.73 -7.23
CA HIS A 111 7.13 -0.46 -8.10
C HIS A 111 5.77 -0.87 -8.72
N GLN A 112 4.71 -0.06 -8.55
CA GLN A 112 3.34 -0.36 -9.01
C GLN A 112 2.82 -1.73 -8.52
N ALA A 113 3.30 -2.15 -7.36
CA ALA A 113 3.01 -3.45 -6.75
C ALA A 113 1.96 -3.37 -5.64
N LEU A 114 1.25 -2.23 -5.50
CA LEU A 114 0.21 -2.05 -4.51
C LEU A 114 -0.86 -3.14 -4.62
N SER A 115 -1.02 -3.91 -3.58
CA SER A 115 -2.10 -4.88 -3.47
C SER A 115 -3.37 -4.20 -2.92
N LYS A 116 -4.53 -4.70 -3.34
CA LYS A 116 -5.81 -4.30 -2.75
C LYS A 116 -5.96 -4.98 -1.39
N PRO A 117 -6.03 -4.23 -0.28
CA PRO A 117 -6.20 -4.84 1.03
C PRO A 117 -7.63 -5.37 1.19
N LYS A 118 -7.81 -6.34 2.10
CA LYS A 118 -9.14 -6.82 2.48
C LYS A 118 -9.87 -5.69 3.22
N GLY A 119 -11.02 -5.29 2.72
CA GLY A 119 -11.81 -4.21 3.28
C GLY A 119 -12.88 -4.67 4.27
N SER A 120 -13.52 -3.68 4.91
CA SER A 120 -14.62 -3.85 5.86
C SER A 120 -15.98 -3.74 5.15
N THR A 121 -17.04 -4.24 5.77
CA THR A 121 -18.41 -4.07 5.24
C THR A 121 -18.93 -2.70 5.65
N PRO A 122 -19.44 -1.86 4.73
CA PRO A 122 -20.04 -0.59 5.08
C PRO A 122 -21.36 -0.80 5.79
N VAL A 123 -21.60 -0.03 6.86
CA VAL A 123 -22.86 -0.04 7.63
C VAL A 123 -23.75 1.15 7.33
N TYR A 124 -23.18 2.18 6.73
CA TYR A 124 -23.85 3.43 6.37
C TYR A 124 -23.65 3.76 4.90
N ARG A 125 -24.66 4.35 4.28
CA ARG A 125 -24.67 4.82 2.89
C ARG A 125 -24.91 6.32 2.86
N ILE A 126 -23.97 7.09 2.33
CA ILE A 126 -24.15 8.54 2.15
C ILE A 126 -25.17 8.82 1.04
N THR A 127 -26.02 9.81 1.25
CA THR A 127 -27.06 10.24 0.32
C THR A 127 -26.70 11.60 -0.33
N TYR A 128 -27.37 11.93 -1.43
CA TYR A 128 -27.22 13.23 -2.08
C TYR A 128 -27.68 14.36 -1.17
N GLU A 129 -28.79 14.17 -0.44
CA GLU A 129 -29.37 15.14 0.48
C GLU A 129 -28.40 15.50 1.60
N GLU A 130 -27.73 14.52 2.17
CA GLU A 130 -26.68 14.72 3.19
C GLU A 130 -25.49 15.49 2.64
N CYS A 131 -25.06 15.19 1.40
CA CYS A 131 -24.02 15.96 0.73
C CYS A 131 -24.41 17.42 0.56
N VAL A 132 -25.63 17.70 0.10
CA VAL A 132 -26.15 19.06 -0.07
C VAL A 132 -26.20 19.80 1.27
N GLN A 133 -26.68 19.13 2.33
CA GLN A 133 -26.74 19.71 3.66
C GLN A 133 -25.34 20.07 4.19
N MET A 134 -24.37 19.15 4.05
CA MET A 134 -23.00 19.37 4.50
C MET A 134 -22.33 20.50 3.72
N VAL A 135 -22.49 20.54 2.41
CA VAL A 135 -21.96 21.61 1.56
C VAL A 135 -22.59 22.96 1.93
N GLY A 136 -23.90 23.00 2.24
CA GLY A 136 -24.58 24.18 2.75
C GLY A 136 -23.96 24.72 4.04
N GLN A 137 -23.69 23.84 5.01
CA GLN A 137 -23.02 24.21 6.26
C GLN A 137 -21.58 24.72 6.04
N MET A 138 -20.86 24.08 5.10
CA MET A 138 -19.50 24.53 4.76
C MET A 138 -19.51 25.94 4.08
N LYS A 139 -20.52 26.22 3.27
CA LYS A 139 -20.63 27.49 2.52
C LYS A 139 -20.61 28.67 3.45
N ASP A 140 -21.26 28.59 4.61
CA ASP A 140 -21.31 29.65 5.60
C ASP A 140 -19.93 30.04 6.17
N SER A 141 -18.94 29.15 6.00
CA SER A 141 -17.57 29.36 6.47
C SER A 141 -16.62 29.92 5.41
N PHE A 142 -17.08 30.11 4.17
CA PHE A 142 -16.27 30.61 3.06
C PHE A 142 -16.91 31.85 2.40
N GLU A 143 -16.10 32.88 2.21
CA GLU A 143 -16.53 34.17 1.64
C GLU A 143 -16.64 34.12 0.10
N THR A 144 -17.14 33.06 -0.50
CA THR A 144 -17.30 32.97 -1.96
C THR A 144 -18.70 32.54 -2.35
N ASP A 145 -19.34 33.26 -3.23
CA ASP A 145 -20.70 32.96 -3.73
C ASP A 145 -20.78 31.67 -4.56
N VAL A 146 -19.64 31.20 -5.07
CA VAL A 146 -19.53 30.02 -5.95
C VAL A 146 -19.11 28.76 -5.25
N PHE A 147 -18.80 28.79 -3.94
CA PHE A 147 -18.44 27.59 -3.18
C PHE A 147 -19.62 26.63 -3.13
N GLY A 148 -19.37 25.39 -3.50
CA GLY A 148 -20.37 24.29 -3.44
C GLY A 148 -21.51 24.45 -4.46
N VAL A 149 -21.40 25.36 -5.44
CA VAL A 149 -22.35 25.47 -6.54
C VAL A 149 -22.04 24.38 -7.57
N GLU A 150 -23.00 23.46 -7.80
CA GLU A 150 -22.83 22.42 -8.83
C GLU A 150 -22.73 23.06 -10.22
N LYS A 151 -21.75 22.61 -11.01
CA LYS A 151 -21.58 23.08 -12.41
C LYS A 151 -22.69 22.55 -13.31
N GLU A 152 -23.17 21.37 -13.04
CA GLU A 152 -24.21 20.66 -13.78
C GLU A 152 -25.17 20.00 -12.78
N ALA A 153 -26.45 20.24 -12.90
CA ALA A 153 -27.46 19.67 -12.01
C ALA A 153 -27.42 18.15 -12.03
N GLY A 154 -27.36 17.52 -10.84
CA GLY A 154 -27.34 16.07 -10.69
C GLY A 154 -25.96 15.42 -10.83
N LYS A 155 -24.88 16.19 -11.05
CA LYS A 155 -23.53 15.64 -11.19
C LYS A 155 -23.06 14.98 -9.89
N VAL A 156 -23.30 15.61 -8.73
CA VAL A 156 -23.00 15.01 -7.42
C VAL A 156 -23.82 13.77 -7.17
N GLN A 157 -25.11 13.80 -7.53
CA GLN A 157 -25.98 12.62 -7.42
C GLN A 157 -25.45 11.46 -8.28
N GLY A 158 -24.98 11.75 -9.49
CA GLY A 158 -24.34 10.76 -10.38
C GLY A 158 -23.07 10.15 -9.77
N ILE A 159 -22.22 10.98 -9.14
CA ILE A 159 -21.00 10.50 -8.44
C ILE A 159 -21.37 9.56 -7.29
N ILE A 160 -22.34 9.93 -6.45
CA ILE A 160 -22.80 9.09 -5.36
C ILE A 160 -23.37 7.77 -5.90
N ALA A 161 -24.21 7.83 -6.95
CA ALA A 161 -24.73 6.63 -7.58
C ALA A 161 -23.61 5.71 -8.13
N ALA A 162 -22.55 6.30 -8.71
CA ALA A 162 -21.40 5.54 -9.22
C ALA A 162 -20.64 4.80 -8.10
N VAL A 163 -20.54 5.37 -6.89
CA VAL A 163 -19.92 4.71 -5.74
C VAL A 163 -20.72 3.48 -5.29
N TYR A 164 -22.03 3.50 -5.46
CA TYR A 164 -22.94 2.41 -5.05
C TYR A 164 -23.47 1.56 -6.22
N GLN A 165 -22.87 1.72 -7.40
CA GLN A 165 -23.28 0.93 -8.56
C GLN A 165 -23.02 -0.56 -8.35
N SER A 166 -23.89 -1.38 -8.91
CA SER A 166 -23.71 -2.83 -8.95
C SER A 166 -23.65 -3.32 -10.40
N VAL A 167 -22.83 -4.34 -10.62
CA VAL A 167 -22.67 -5.00 -11.91
C VAL A 167 -23.01 -6.48 -11.72
N PHE A 168 -23.99 -6.98 -12.46
CA PHE A 168 -24.49 -8.36 -12.30
C PHE A 168 -24.90 -8.72 -10.87
N GLY A 169 -25.47 -7.77 -10.12
CA GLY A 169 -25.92 -7.98 -8.73
C GLY A 169 -24.80 -7.95 -7.67
N GLN A 170 -23.58 -7.62 -8.06
CA GLN A 170 -22.46 -7.43 -7.14
C GLN A 170 -22.05 -5.95 -7.12
N ASP A 171 -21.77 -5.42 -5.94
CA ASP A 171 -21.26 -4.06 -5.80
C ASP A 171 -19.93 -3.93 -6.55
N ALA A 172 -19.81 -2.88 -7.38
CA ALA A 172 -18.55 -2.57 -8.06
C ALA A 172 -17.42 -2.24 -7.06
N TYR A 173 -17.79 -1.66 -5.92
CA TYR A 173 -16.91 -1.33 -4.80
C TYR A 173 -17.46 -1.95 -3.52
N PRO A 174 -17.18 -3.26 -3.24
CA PRO A 174 -17.85 -4.00 -2.19
C PRO A 174 -17.47 -3.57 -0.77
N SER A 175 -16.25 -3.05 -0.54
CA SER A 175 -15.80 -2.68 0.80
C SER A 175 -16.01 -1.19 1.10
N LEU A 176 -16.04 -0.88 2.40
CA LEU A 176 -16.10 0.48 2.92
C LEU A 176 -14.95 1.33 2.39
N GLU A 177 -13.72 0.80 2.48
CA GLU A 177 -12.53 1.50 2.08
C GLU A 177 -12.50 1.77 0.56
N GLU A 178 -13.03 0.84 -0.25
CA GLU A 178 -13.18 1.08 -1.69
C GLU A 178 -14.22 2.16 -1.99
N LYS A 179 -15.36 2.14 -1.31
CA LYS A 179 -16.39 3.17 -1.48
C LYS A 179 -15.84 4.53 -1.06
N ALA A 180 -15.15 4.62 0.09
CA ALA A 180 -14.53 5.84 0.56
C ALA A 180 -13.49 6.38 -0.43
N ALA A 181 -12.58 5.52 -0.87
CA ALA A 181 -11.53 5.89 -1.82
C ALA A 181 -12.09 6.36 -3.17
N ASN A 182 -13.11 5.67 -3.71
CA ASN A 182 -13.75 6.06 -4.96
C ASN A 182 -14.60 7.34 -4.79
N LEU A 183 -15.25 7.56 -3.66
CA LEU A 183 -15.96 8.80 -3.37
C LEU A 183 -14.99 9.99 -3.41
N LEU A 184 -13.87 9.90 -2.68
CA LEU A 184 -12.84 10.94 -2.68
C LEU A 184 -12.29 11.17 -4.10
N TYR A 185 -11.97 10.10 -4.82
CA TYR A 185 -11.42 10.18 -6.17
C TYR A 185 -12.37 10.86 -7.14
N PHE A 186 -13.62 10.41 -7.24
CA PHE A 186 -14.59 10.98 -8.18
C PHE A 186 -14.93 12.44 -7.86
N MET A 187 -15.14 12.76 -6.58
CA MET A 187 -15.43 14.16 -6.17
C MET A 187 -14.31 15.13 -6.54
N ILE A 188 -13.06 14.67 -6.56
CA ILE A 188 -11.92 15.50 -6.97
C ILE A 188 -11.80 15.52 -8.50
N LYS A 189 -11.85 14.38 -9.17
CA LYS A 189 -11.57 14.28 -10.62
C LYS A 189 -12.69 14.82 -11.50
N ASP A 190 -13.94 14.57 -11.14
CA ASP A 190 -15.07 14.98 -11.95
C ASP A 190 -15.43 16.45 -11.76
N HIS A 191 -14.78 17.13 -10.80
CA HIS A 191 -14.94 18.55 -10.55
C HIS A 191 -16.41 19.02 -10.55
N PRO A 192 -17.29 18.43 -9.69
CA PRO A 192 -18.71 18.69 -9.75
C PRO A 192 -19.09 20.11 -9.36
N TYR A 193 -18.27 20.82 -8.60
CA TYR A 193 -18.53 22.17 -8.12
C TYR A 193 -17.69 23.21 -8.84
N ALA A 194 -18.20 24.46 -8.89
CA ALA A 194 -17.48 25.60 -9.43
C ALA A 194 -16.25 25.96 -8.58
N ASP A 195 -16.39 25.91 -7.24
CA ASP A 195 -15.29 26.01 -6.28
C ASP A 195 -15.51 25.04 -5.11
N GLY A 196 -14.42 24.72 -4.42
CA GLY A 196 -14.42 23.91 -3.21
C GLY A 196 -14.32 22.40 -3.41
N CYS A 197 -14.20 21.88 -4.65
CA CYS A 197 -14.21 20.43 -4.93
C CYS A 197 -13.31 19.62 -3.99
N LYS A 198 -12.04 20.05 -3.78
CA LYS A 198 -11.09 19.32 -2.93
C LYS A 198 -11.51 19.33 -1.45
N ARG A 199 -11.96 20.51 -0.96
CA ARG A 199 -12.39 20.65 0.44
C ARG A 199 -13.66 19.85 0.71
N ILE A 200 -14.64 19.95 -0.18
CA ILE A 200 -15.90 19.19 -0.09
C ILE A 200 -15.62 17.68 -0.18
N ALA A 201 -14.78 17.25 -1.12
CA ALA A 201 -14.41 15.86 -1.27
C ALA A 201 -13.76 15.29 0.00
N ALA A 202 -12.81 16.01 0.60
CA ALA A 202 -12.16 15.62 1.84
C ALA A 202 -13.16 15.57 3.01
N SER A 203 -14.06 16.53 3.13
CA SER A 203 -15.09 16.53 4.18
C SER A 203 -16.09 15.39 4.03
N LEU A 204 -16.56 15.12 2.80
CA LEU A 204 -17.44 13.97 2.51
C LEU A 204 -16.77 12.64 2.80
N PHE A 205 -15.50 12.52 2.49
CA PHE A 205 -14.70 11.34 2.80
C PHE A 205 -14.61 11.09 4.31
N LEU A 206 -14.30 12.12 5.08
CA LEU A 206 -14.24 12.03 6.55
C LEU A 206 -15.61 11.71 7.16
N GLU A 207 -16.67 12.38 6.70
CA GLU A 207 -18.05 12.12 7.15
C GLU A 207 -18.47 10.67 6.84
N PHE A 208 -18.14 10.17 5.65
CA PHE A 208 -18.41 8.78 5.27
C PHE A 208 -17.68 7.79 6.16
N LEU A 209 -16.41 8.04 6.49
CA LEU A 209 -15.65 7.20 7.42
C LEU A 209 -16.22 7.26 8.84
N ASP A 210 -16.56 8.45 9.32
CA ASP A 210 -17.10 8.65 10.68
C ASP A 210 -18.44 7.93 10.87
N LYS A 211 -19.38 8.13 9.95
CA LYS A 211 -20.69 7.45 9.94
C LYS A 211 -20.60 5.93 9.84
N ASN A 212 -19.50 5.43 9.31
CA ASN A 212 -19.20 4.00 9.24
C ASN A 212 -18.33 3.50 10.41
N ASN A 213 -18.08 4.33 11.44
CA ASN A 213 -17.20 4.03 12.57
C ASN A 213 -15.78 3.61 12.14
N ALA A 214 -15.29 4.19 11.04
CA ALA A 214 -14.01 3.86 10.43
C ALA A 214 -13.02 5.04 10.39
N LEU A 215 -13.38 6.20 10.97
CA LEU A 215 -12.51 7.37 11.06
C LEU A 215 -11.44 7.20 12.15
N PHE A 216 -11.82 6.54 13.25
CA PHE A 216 -10.93 6.28 14.39
C PHE A 216 -10.70 4.79 14.58
N LEU A 217 -9.51 4.42 15.02
CA LEU A 217 -9.14 3.08 15.47
C LEU A 217 -8.45 3.23 16.84
N ASP A 218 -8.95 2.52 17.86
CA ASP A 218 -8.42 2.58 19.22
C ASP A 218 -8.29 4.01 19.80
N GLY A 219 -9.18 4.92 19.36
CA GLY A 219 -9.19 6.32 19.76
C GLY A 219 -8.27 7.24 18.96
N GLU A 220 -7.46 6.70 18.05
CA GLU A 220 -6.59 7.47 17.16
C GLU A 220 -7.21 7.59 15.76
N LYS A 221 -6.99 8.74 15.13
CA LYS A 221 -7.48 9.01 13.76
C LYS A 221 -6.68 8.16 12.76
N ARG A 222 -7.34 7.30 11.98
CA ARG A 222 -6.69 6.40 11.00
C ARG A 222 -5.89 7.14 9.93
N LEU A 223 -6.32 8.34 9.59
CA LEU A 223 -5.66 9.15 8.58
C LEU A 223 -5.38 10.53 9.15
N SER A 224 -4.12 10.93 9.22
CA SER A 224 -3.76 12.28 9.66
C SER A 224 -4.25 13.34 8.68
N ASP A 225 -4.48 14.57 9.17
CA ASP A 225 -4.93 15.68 8.32
C ASP A 225 -3.90 15.99 7.22
N GLY A 226 -2.59 15.89 7.54
CA GLY A 226 -1.53 16.05 6.55
C GLY A 226 -1.56 14.99 5.45
N THR A 227 -1.83 13.73 5.82
CA THR A 227 -1.99 12.64 4.84
C THR A 227 -3.21 12.86 3.96
N LEU A 228 -4.34 13.30 4.53
CA LEU A 228 -5.55 13.62 3.75
C LEU A 228 -5.30 14.74 2.73
N VAL A 229 -4.59 15.80 3.13
CA VAL A 229 -4.20 16.87 2.21
C VAL A 229 -3.32 16.32 1.09
N ALA A 230 -2.31 15.53 1.43
CA ALA A 230 -1.37 14.97 0.45
C ALA A 230 -2.09 14.09 -0.59
N ILE A 231 -2.93 13.13 -0.17
CA ILE A 231 -3.66 12.26 -1.10
C ILE A 231 -4.67 13.04 -1.95
N THR A 232 -5.32 14.08 -1.38
CA THR A 232 -6.24 14.95 -2.12
C THR A 232 -5.53 15.67 -3.26
N LEU A 233 -4.31 16.18 -3.01
CA LEU A 233 -3.48 16.82 -4.03
C LEU A 233 -2.95 15.81 -5.04
N MET A 234 -2.50 14.63 -4.60
CA MET A 234 -2.05 13.55 -5.49
C MET A 234 -3.17 13.11 -6.45
N ILE A 235 -4.39 12.94 -5.95
CA ILE A 235 -5.55 12.62 -6.80
C ILE A 235 -5.76 13.74 -7.82
N ALA A 236 -5.74 15.00 -7.41
CA ALA A 236 -5.97 16.13 -8.30
C ALA A 236 -4.99 16.14 -9.48
N GLU A 237 -3.71 15.86 -9.23
CA GLU A 237 -2.64 15.83 -10.23
C GLU A 237 -2.55 14.50 -11.00
N SER A 238 -3.10 13.39 -10.48
CA SER A 238 -3.02 12.07 -11.12
C SER A 238 -3.69 12.04 -12.49
N LYS A 239 -3.27 11.13 -13.35
CA LYS A 239 -3.92 10.86 -14.64
C LYS A 239 -5.08 9.88 -14.46
N PRO A 240 -6.07 9.85 -15.38
CA PRO A 240 -7.19 8.91 -15.30
C PRO A 240 -6.75 7.44 -15.24
N GLU A 241 -5.66 7.08 -15.92
CA GLU A 241 -5.08 5.72 -15.94
C GLU A 241 -4.53 5.30 -14.58
N GLU A 242 -4.21 6.25 -13.71
CA GLU A 242 -3.66 6.03 -12.37
C GLU A 242 -4.74 5.82 -11.29
N LYS A 243 -6.03 5.82 -11.68
CA LYS A 243 -7.16 5.67 -10.75
C LYS A 243 -6.99 4.45 -9.83
N ASP A 244 -6.69 3.28 -10.40
CA ASP A 244 -6.58 2.04 -9.64
C ASP A 244 -5.45 2.10 -8.59
N VAL A 245 -4.33 2.74 -8.94
CA VAL A 245 -3.20 2.96 -8.03
C VAL A 245 -3.60 3.92 -6.90
N MET A 246 -4.27 5.04 -7.23
CA MET A 246 -4.73 6.00 -6.23
C MET A 246 -5.74 5.39 -5.26
N VAL A 247 -6.72 4.63 -5.75
CA VAL A 247 -7.71 3.94 -4.92
C VAL A 247 -7.02 2.93 -3.98
N LYS A 248 -6.10 2.10 -4.49
CA LYS A 248 -5.34 1.15 -3.69
C LYS A 248 -4.48 1.84 -2.63
N LEU A 249 -3.84 2.96 -2.98
CA LEU A 249 -3.05 3.75 -2.04
C LEU A 249 -3.92 4.23 -0.87
N ILE A 250 -5.08 4.83 -1.14
CA ILE A 250 -6.00 5.29 -0.10
C ILE A 250 -6.47 4.12 0.78
N MET A 251 -6.83 2.99 0.18
CA MET A 251 -7.25 1.80 0.92
C MET A 251 -6.14 1.27 1.86
N ASN A 252 -4.88 1.30 1.42
CA ASN A 252 -3.75 0.88 2.24
C ASN A 252 -3.48 1.88 3.37
N LEU A 253 -3.54 3.19 3.09
CA LEU A 253 -3.38 4.24 4.10
C LEU A 253 -4.46 4.18 5.20
N LEU A 254 -5.67 3.76 4.88
CA LEU A 254 -6.74 3.52 5.86
C LEU A 254 -6.51 2.25 6.72
N LYS A 255 -5.52 1.44 6.38
CA LYS A 255 -5.18 0.18 7.08
C LYS A 255 -3.91 0.27 7.93
N LEU A 256 -3.09 1.30 7.69
CA LEU A 256 -1.95 1.62 8.55
C LEU A 256 -2.42 2.15 9.90
#